data_5fe8bff07d3fa7230fc46fffdc2de51d
#
_entry.id   5fe8bff07d3fa7230fc46fffdc2de51d
#
_cell.length_a   1.000
_cell.length_b   1.000
_cell.length_c   1.000
_cell.angle_alpha   90.00
_cell.angle_beta   90.00
_cell.angle_gamma   90.00
#
_symmetry.space_group_name_H-M   'P 1'
#
loop_
_entity.id
_entity.type
_entity.pdbx_description
1 polymer ?
#
loop_
_entity_poly.entity_id
_entity_poly.type
_entity_poly.pdbx_seq_one_letter_code
_entity_poly.pdbx_strand_id
1 'polypeptide(L)'
;MSELVLAINRDELNGYGVIGFDLSKINGQNYAFLPREFADNKSHGAVALGYIIPQILGYFQFVNNEGKYFAYQRRGKEKGLFGQWSIGIGGHVSQEDLFDVREYTDEVYPHIATLIYAGALRELQEEVGIDARWFSEFNSVDDFIEAVDRALVSNTTVTSAVHVGIPLTINVSSFIDQMNLDPAEFCNFKWVTIEELQTNVDQYEDWSQMLIKTM
;
A
#
# COMPACT_ATOMS: atom_id res chain seq x y z
N MET A 1 -17.66 16.46 -0.92
CA MET A 1 -17.67 15.39 -1.94
C MET A 1 -16.99 14.21 -1.30
N SER A 2 -17.41 12.98 -1.57
CA SER A 2 -16.73 11.79 -1.09
C SER A 2 -15.38 11.67 -1.80
N GLU A 3 -14.34 11.28 -1.08
CA GLU A 3 -13.03 10.96 -1.66
C GLU A 3 -13.20 9.86 -2.73
N LEU A 4 -12.51 10.02 -3.88
CA LEU A 4 -12.46 9.01 -4.92
C LEU A 4 -11.14 8.25 -4.81
N VAL A 5 -11.22 6.93 -4.66
CA VAL A 5 -10.06 6.03 -4.52
C VAL A 5 -9.88 5.15 -5.75
N LEU A 6 -8.65 4.81 -6.08
CA LEU A 6 -8.31 3.92 -7.18
C LEU A 6 -8.68 2.49 -6.81
N ALA A 7 -9.47 1.85 -7.66
CA ALA A 7 -9.89 0.47 -7.50
C ALA A 7 -9.60 -0.35 -8.76
N ILE A 8 -9.30 -1.63 -8.58
CA ILE A 8 -9.02 -2.59 -9.64
C ILE A 8 -10.09 -3.68 -9.69
N ASN A 9 -10.35 -4.22 -10.88
CA ASN A 9 -11.23 -5.38 -10.99
C ASN A 9 -10.60 -6.59 -10.30
N ARG A 10 -11.36 -7.26 -9.42
CA ARG A 10 -10.92 -8.46 -8.70
C ARG A 10 -10.45 -9.59 -9.60
N ASP A 11 -11.01 -9.69 -10.81
CA ASP A 11 -10.66 -10.73 -11.80
C ASP A 11 -9.20 -10.61 -12.29
N GLU A 12 -8.56 -9.42 -12.11
CA GLU A 12 -7.14 -9.22 -12.40
C GLU A 12 -6.22 -9.85 -11.35
N LEU A 13 -6.77 -10.28 -10.21
CA LEU A 13 -6.04 -10.83 -9.08
C LEU A 13 -6.22 -12.34 -8.99
N ASN A 14 -5.16 -13.08 -9.21
CA ASN A 14 -5.17 -14.56 -9.25
C ASN A 14 -4.93 -15.16 -7.86
N GLY A 15 -5.96 -15.20 -7.00
CA GLY A 15 -5.87 -15.89 -5.71
C GLY A 15 -5.83 -14.96 -4.49
N TYR A 16 -5.33 -15.51 -3.39
CA TYR A 16 -5.15 -14.85 -2.10
C TYR A 16 -3.74 -15.13 -1.56
N GLY A 17 -3.25 -14.27 -0.69
CA GLY A 17 -1.90 -14.33 -0.13
C GLY A 17 -0.97 -13.32 -0.80
N VAL A 18 0.32 -13.63 -0.82
CA VAL A 18 1.30 -12.93 -1.66
C VAL A 18 1.24 -13.56 -3.05
N ILE A 19 0.71 -12.83 -4.02
CA ILE A 19 0.53 -13.32 -5.40
C ILE A 19 1.46 -12.57 -6.35
N GLY A 20 1.86 -13.22 -7.44
CA GLY A 20 2.54 -12.54 -8.55
C GLY A 20 1.62 -11.49 -9.17
N PHE A 21 2.13 -10.28 -9.40
CA PHE A 21 1.37 -9.17 -9.93
C PHE A 21 2.20 -8.40 -10.95
N ASP A 22 1.65 -8.20 -12.13
CA ASP A 22 2.31 -7.54 -13.25
C ASP A 22 1.54 -6.27 -13.62
N LEU A 23 2.03 -5.14 -13.12
CA LEU A 23 1.42 -3.83 -13.37
C LEU A 23 1.32 -3.48 -14.85
N SER A 24 2.21 -3.99 -15.68
CA SER A 24 2.20 -3.69 -17.13
C SER A 24 0.98 -4.25 -17.86
N LYS A 25 0.30 -5.22 -17.27
CA LYS A 25 -0.94 -5.81 -17.81
C LYS A 25 -2.20 -5.06 -17.44
N ILE A 26 -2.13 -4.17 -16.47
CA ILE A 26 -3.28 -3.39 -16.01
C ILE A 26 -3.41 -2.15 -16.90
N ASN A 27 -4.48 -2.06 -17.63
CA ASN A 27 -4.79 -0.93 -18.51
C ASN A 27 -6.04 -0.17 -18.02
N GLY A 28 -6.37 0.95 -18.68
CA GLY A 28 -7.46 1.84 -18.27
C GLY A 28 -8.86 1.21 -18.27
N GLN A 29 -9.03 -0.04 -18.73
CA GLN A 29 -10.31 -0.77 -18.66
C GLN A 29 -10.40 -1.63 -17.39
N ASN A 30 -9.27 -1.86 -16.71
CA ASN A 30 -9.17 -2.74 -15.55
C ASN A 30 -9.22 -2.00 -14.21
N TYR A 31 -9.19 -0.66 -14.22
CA TYR A 31 -9.25 0.16 -13.02
C TYR A 31 -10.24 1.32 -13.17
N ALA A 32 -10.69 1.87 -12.05
CA ALA A 32 -11.55 3.04 -11.99
C ALA A 32 -11.37 3.79 -10.67
N PHE A 33 -11.67 5.09 -10.67
CA PHE A 33 -11.84 5.85 -9.43
C PHE A 33 -13.28 5.72 -8.93
N LEU A 34 -13.45 5.24 -7.71
CA LEU A 34 -14.74 5.02 -7.07
C LEU A 34 -14.86 5.83 -5.77
N PRO A 35 -16.07 6.30 -5.40
CA PRO A 35 -16.28 6.87 -4.08
C PRO A 35 -15.83 5.89 -2.99
N ARG A 36 -15.01 6.34 -2.04
CA ARG A 36 -14.43 5.52 -0.98
C ARG A 36 -15.52 4.77 -0.18
N GLU A 37 -16.61 5.46 0.14
CA GLU A 37 -17.76 4.86 0.81
C GLU A 37 -18.39 3.69 0.04
N PHE A 38 -18.30 3.71 -1.30
CA PHE A 38 -18.76 2.62 -2.16
C PHE A 38 -17.74 1.49 -2.19
N ALA A 39 -16.44 1.81 -2.28
CA ALA A 39 -15.36 0.86 -2.31
C ALA A 39 -15.20 0.11 -0.96
N ASP A 40 -15.42 0.80 0.17
CA ASP A 40 -15.37 0.21 1.52
C ASP A 40 -16.56 -0.72 1.82
N ASN A 41 -17.64 -0.62 1.05
CA ASN A 41 -18.89 -1.28 1.40
C ASN A 41 -19.14 -2.55 0.59
N LYS A 42 -18.86 -3.71 1.18
CA LYS A 42 -19.12 -5.04 0.59
C LYS A 42 -20.58 -5.28 0.21
N SER A 43 -21.53 -4.51 0.74
CA SER A 43 -22.99 -4.73 0.52
C SER A 43 -23.58 -3.88 -0.60
N HIS A 44 -22.83 -2.91 -1.17
CA HIS A 44 -23.34 -2.04 -2.23
C HIS A 44 -22.83 -2.45 -3.61
N GLY A 45 -23.72 -2.64 -4.55
CA GLY A 45 -23.56 -2.66 -6.01
C GLY A 45 -22.46 -3.54 -6.60
N ALA A 46 -21.21 -3.39 -6.18
CA ALA A 46 -20.09 -4.18 -6.70
C ALA A 46 -20.23 -5.66 -6.33
N VAL A 47 -20.66 -5.97 -5.11
CA VAL A 47 -20.96 -7.35 -4.69
C VAL A 47 -22.25 -7.84 -5.34
N ALA A 48 -23.26 -6.98 -5.51
CA ALA A 48 -24.53 -7.32 -6.18
C ALA A 48 -24.34 -7.63 -7.67
N LEU A 49 -23.28 -7.10 -8.30
CA LEU A 49 -22.89 -7.40 -9.70
C LEU A 49 -21.89 -8.54 -9.81
N GLY A 50 -21.47 -9.17 -8.69
CA GLY A 50 -20.45 -10.21 -8.68
C GLY A 50 -19.01 -9.70 -8.76
N TYR A 51 -18.79 -8.38 -8.77
CA TYR A 51 -17.47 -7.76 -8.80
C TYR A 51 -17.10 -7.25 -7.42
N ILE A 52 -16.15 -7.89 -6.76
CA ILE A 52 -15.42 -7.26 -5.66
C ILE A 52 -14.34 -6.40 -6.30
N ILE A 53 -14.40 -5.09 -6.08
CA ILE A 53 -13.42 -4.14 -6.62
C ILE A 53 -12.55 -3.68 -5.47
N PRO A 54 -11.37 -4.28 -5.25
CA PRO A 54 -10.49 -3.86 -4.18
C PRO A 54 -9.81 -2.53 -4.50
N GLN A 55 -9.63 -1.72 -3.47
CA GLN A 55 -8.85 -0.49 -3.52
C GLN A 55 -7.36 -0.83 -3.55
N ILE A 56 -6.60 -0.12 -4.38
CA ILE A 56 -5.14 -0.30 -4.44
C ILE A 56 -4.48 0.64 -3.43
N LEU A 57 -3.51 0.08 -2.70
CA LEU A 57 -2.66 0.82 -1.76
C LEU A 57 -1.19 0.49 -2.02
N GLY A 58 -0.33 1.49 -1.94
CA GLY A 58 1.10 1.23 -1.67
C GLY A 58 1.26 0.65 -0.26
N TYR A 59 2.17 -0.29 -0.07
CA TYR A 59 2.45 -0.90 1.23
C TYR A 59 3.96 -1.00 1.46
N PHE A 60 4.56 0.04 2.06
CA PHE A 60 6.00 0.24 2.16
C PHE A 60 6.57 -0.38 3.41
N GLN A 61 7.54 -1.26 3.23
CA GLN A 61 8.35 -1.83 4.29
C GLN A 61 9.66 -1.06 4.39
N PHE A 62 9.97 -0.53 5.53
CA PHE A 62 11.25 0.15 5.76
C PHE A 62 12.28 -0.80 6.35
N VAL A 63 13.48 -0.78 5.78
CA VAL A 63 14.63 -1.51 6.32
C VAL A 63 15.81 -0.54 6.55
N ASN A 64 16.63 -0.86 7.53
CA ASN A 64 17.86 -0.13 7.79
C ASN A 64 19.09 -0.91 7.30
N ASN A 65 20.29 -0.28 7.36
CA ASN A 65 21.54 -0.90 6.93
C ASN A 65 21.94 -2.15 7.74
N GLU A 66 21.32 -2.40 8.89
CA GLU A 66 21.49 -3.63 9.66
C GLU A 66 20.55 -4.75 9.19
N GLY A 67 19.72 -4.52 8.17
CA GLY A 67 18.71 -5.46 7.68
C GLY A 67 17.52 -5.61 8.62
N LYS A 68 17.32 -4.69 9.57
CA LYS A 68 16.15 -4.69 10.45
C LYS A 68 14.98 -3.96 9.82
N TYR A 69 13.80 -4.48 10.04
CA TYR A 69 12.53 -3.92 9.58
C TYR A 69 11.95 -2.94 10.60
N PHE A 70 11.37 -1.85 10.12
CA PHE A 70 10.59 -0.95 10.94
C PHE A 70 9.24 -1.59 11.24
N ALA A 71 8.94 -1.77 12.52
CA ALA A 71 7.66 -2.28 12.98
C ALA A 71 7.00 -1.23 13.88
N TYR A 72 5.72 -1.01 13.70
CA TYR A 72 4.95 -0.06 14.50
C TYR A 72 3.60 -0.63 14.91
N GLN A 73 3.03 -0.06 15.96
CA GLN A 73 1.70 -0.42 16.42
C GLN A 73 0.69 0.60 15.91
N ARG A 74 -0.35 0.13 15.23
CA ARG A 74 -1.38 0.98 14.61
C ARG A 74 -2.25 1.63 15.67
N ARG A 75 -2.48 2.94 15.51
CA ARG A 75 -3.33 3.75 16.38
C ARG A 75 -4.60 4.22 15.69
N GLY A 76 -4.64 4.28 14.37
CA GLY A 76 -5.69 4.86 13.55
C GLY A 76 -7.10 4.35 13.83
N LYS A 77 -8.09 4.95 13.17
CA LYS A 77 -9.53 4.74 13.41
C LYS A 77 -10.08 3.40 12.91
N GLU A 78 -9.28 2.62 12.22
CA GLU A 78 -9.68 1.31 11.69
C GLU A 78 -9.85 0.29 12.81
N LYS A 79 -11.09 0.11 13.26
CA LYS A 79 -11.45 -0.72 14.43
C LYS A 79 -10.87 -2.13 14.43
N GLY A 80 -10.60 -2.70 13.26
CA GLY A 80 -10.06 -4.05 13.13
C GLY A 80 -8.54 -4.15 13.27
N LEU A 81 -7.82 -3.04 13.13
CA LEU A 81 -6.35 -3.00 13.11
C LEU A 81 -5.74 -2.29 14.33
N PHE A 82 -6.57 -1.66 15.14
CA PHE A 82 -6.12 -0.92 16.33
C PHE A 82 -5.30 -1.81 17.28
N GLY A 83 -4.10 -1.34 17.61
CA GLY A 83 -3.20 -2.03 18.53
C GLY A 83 -2.44 -3.22 17.94
N GLN A 84 -2.69 -3.61 16.69
CA GLN A 84 -1.89 -4.62 16.01
C GLN A 84 -0.57 -4.03 15.52
N TRP A 85 0.47 -4.86 15.48
CA TRP A 85 1.73 -4.49 14.87
C TRP A 85 1.64 -4.57 13.34
N SER A 86 2.32 -3.66 12.66
CA SER A 86 2.48 -3.65 11.21
C SER A 86 3.95 -3.41 10.85
N ILE A 87 4.39 -3.98 9.72
CA ILE A 87 5.69 -3.69 9.10
C ILE A 87 5.55 -2.86 7.82
N GLY A 88 4.32 -2.54 7.41
CA GLY A 88 4.07 -1.78 6.20
C GLY A 88 3.26 -0.53 6.49
N ILE A 89 3.69 0.56 5.88
CA ILE A 89 3.01 1.86 5.87
C ILE A 89 2.35 1.98 4.51
N GLY A 90 1.07 2.31 4.48
CA GLY A 90 0.36 2.36 3.22
C GLY A 90 -0.84 3.25 3.24
N GLY A 91 -1.14 3.80 2.09
CA GLY A 91 -2.27 4.66 1.89
C GLY A 91 -2.93 4.49 0.53
N HIS A 92 -4.13 5.03 0.42
CA HIS A 92 -4.96 4.93 -0.77
C HIS A 92 -4.40 5.79 -1.91
N VAL A 93 -4.53 5.29 -3.11
CA VAL A 93 -4.37 6.14 -4.29
C VAL A 93 -5.68 6.88 -4.52
N SER A 94 -5.64 8.20 -4.46
CA SER A 94 -6.81 9.09 -4.61
C SER A 94 -6.88 9.69 -6.02
N GLN A 95 -8.03 10.28 -6.35
CA GLN A 95 -8.15 11.01 -7.62
C GLN A 95 -7.24 12.25 -7.66
N GLU A 96 -6.85 12.78 -6.51
CA GLU A 96 -5.93 13.93 -6.43
C GLU A 96 -4.57 13.60 -7.00
N ASP A 97 -4.08 12.36 -6.78
CA ASP A 97 -2.82 11.87 -7.33
C ASP A 97 -2.80 11.89 -8.88
N LEU A 98 -3.98 11.86 -9.53
CA LEU A 98 -4.09 12.01 -10.97
C LEU A 98 -3.65 13.40 -11.47
N PHE A 99 -3.81 14.44 -10.65
CA PHE A 99 -3.39 15.79 -11.02
C PHE A 99 -1.88 15.95 -10.96
N ASP A 100 -1.24 15.35 -9.95
CA ASP A 100 0.21 15.36 -9.78
C ASP A 100 0.89 14.61 -10.92
N VAL A 101 0.28 13.50 -11.38
CA VAL A 101 0.79 12.71 -12.51
C VAL A 101 0.72 13.48 -13.83
N ARG A 102 -0.27 14.34 -14.03
CA ARG A 102 -0.38 15.15 -15.26
C ARG A 102 0.77 16.12 -15.49
N GLU A 103 1.55 16.42 -14.46
CA GLU A 103 2.81 17.14 -14.61
C GLU A 103 3.91 16.29 -15.30
N TYR A 104 3.75 14.96 -15.30
CA TYR A 104 4.74 14.01 -15.82
C TYR A 104 4.32 13.32 -17.12
N THR A 105 3.05 13.40 -17.51
CA THR A 105 2.55 12.77 -18.74
C THR A 105 1.38 13.53 -19.36
N ASP A 106 1.38 13.64 -20.69
CA ASP A 106 0.29 14.23 -21.49
C ASP A 106 -0.85 13.19 -21.72
N GLU A 107 -0.77 11.99 -21.14
CA GLU A 107 -1.76 10.95 -21.34
C GLU A 107 -3.05 11.28 -20.59
N VAL A 108 -4.19 11.10 -21.25
CA VAL A 108 -5.53 11.30 -20.66
C VAL A 108 -5.80 10.26 -19.55
N TYR A 109 -5.23 9.07 -19.70
CA TYR A 109 -5.28 7.97 -18.73
C TYR A 109 -3.84 7.51 -18.45
N PRO A 110 -3.18 8.03 -17.40
CA PRO A 110 -1.84 7.61 -17.04
C PRO A 110 -1.81 6.13 -16.70
N HIS A 111 -0.67 5.50 -16.94
CA HIS A 111 -0.49 4.10 -16.55
C HIS A 111 -0.75 3.94 -15.05
N ILE A 112 -1.44 2.86 -14.66
CA ILE A 112 -1.82 2.62 -13.25
C ILE A 112 -0.62 2.67 -12.29
N ALA A 113 0.55 2.23 -12.75
CA ALA A 113 1.77 2.30 -11.95
C ALA A 113 2.15 3.73 -11.56
N THR A 114 1.96 4.69 -12.48
CA THR A 114 2.23 6.11 -12.21
C THR A 114 1.29 6.65 -11.13
N LEU A 115 0.02 6.24 -11.15
CA LEU A 115 -0.96 6.61 -10.12
C LEU A 115 -0.61 6.01 -8.77
N ILE A 116 -0.24 4.71 -8.73
CA ILE A 116 0.17 4.03 -7.50
C ILE A 116 1.44 4.69 -6.94
N TYR A 117 2.40 5.01 -7.80
CA TYR A 117 3.63 5.68 -7.42
C TYR A 117 3.37 7.06 -6.81
N ALA A 118 2.56 7.90 -7.45
CA ALA A 118 2.21 9.23 -6.96
C ALA A 118 1.47 9.17 -5.61
N GLY A 119 0.43 8.33 -5.50
CA GLY A 119 -0.28 8.14 -4.25
C GLY A 119 0.62 7.62 -3.12
N ALA A 120 1.50 6.70 -3.44
CA ALA A 120 2.49 6.16 -2.53
C ALA A 120 3.43 7.24 -1.97
N LEU A 121 3.95 8.11 -2.82
CA LEU A 121 4.83 9.21 -2.41
C LEU A 121 4.11 10.24 -1.54
N ARG A 122 2.87 10.59 -1.89
CA ARG A 122 2.04 11.49 -1.07
C ARG A 122 1.82 10.93 0.32
N GLU A 123 1.39 9.69 0.44
CA GLU A 123 1.14 9.04 1.74
C GLU A 123 2.40 8.94 2.60
N LEU A 124 3.54 8.63 2.00
CA LEU A 124 4.82 8.61 2.72
C LEU A 124 5.18 10.01 3.27
N GLN A 125 4.89 11.06 2.51
CA GLN A 125 5.12 12.42 2.99
C GLN A 125 4.13 12.80 4.10
N GLU A 126 2.88 12.43 3.99
CA GLU A 126 1.84 12.76 4.97
C GLU A 126 2.03 11.99 6.28
N GLU A 127 2.25 10.69 6.23
CA GLU A 127 2.33 9.84 7.42
C GLU A 127 3.71 9.80 8.06
N VAL A 128 4.77 9.89 7.26
CA VAL A 128 6.15 9.65 7.71
C VAL A 128 7.03 10.90 7.58
N GLY A 129 6.55 11.94 6.91
CA GLY A 129 7.30 13.18 6.67
C GLY A 129 8.47 13.01 5.70
N ILE A 130 8.49 11.92 4.92
CA ILE A 130 9.55 11.63 3.98
C ILE A 130 9.28 12.34 2.65
N ASP A 131 10.20 13.20 2.23
CA ASP A 131 10.15 13.80 0.90
C ASP A 131 10.52 12.75 -0.16
N ALA A 132 9.62 12.56 -1.12
CA ALA A 132 9.78 11.65 -2.24
C ALA A 132 11.13 11.78 -2.98
N ARG A 133 11.68 12.99 -3.05
CA ARG A 133 12.97 13.28 -3.69
C ARG A 133 14.17 12.61 -3.00
N TRP A 134 13.99 12.03 -1.82
CA TRP A 134 15.04 11.29 -1.11
C TRP A 134 15.09 9.81 -1.48
N PHE A 135 14.08 9.31 -2.20
CA PHE A 135 14.09 7.94 -2.69
C PHE A 135 14.94 7.83 -3.96
N SER A 136 16.25 7.65 -3.78
CA SER A 136 17.14 7.35 -4.90
C SER A 136 16.92 5.96 -5.51
N GLU A 137 16.13 5.13 -4.85
CA GLU A 137 15.83 3.76 -5.30
C GLU A 137 14.78 3.73 -6.41
N PHE A 138 13.93 4.77 -6.50
CA PHE A 138 12.92 4.92 -7.55
C PHE A 138 13.10 6.28 -8.22
N ASN A 139 14.09 6.38 -9.12
CA ASN A 139 14.32 7.62 -9.87
C ASN A 139 13.28 7.87 -10.96
N SER A 140 12.47 6.85 -11.27
CA SER A 140 11.45 6.91 -12.32
C SER A 140 10.28 5.98 -12.03
N VAL A 141 9.17 6.18 -12.73
CA VAL A 141 8.03 5.25 -12.73
C VAL A 141 8.45 3.87 -13.26
N ASP A 142 9.40 3.82 -14.20
CA ASP A 142 9.88 2.55 -14.76
C ASP A 142 10.62 1.72 -13.70
N ASP A 143 11.47 2.34 -12.87
CA ASP A 143 12.13 1.67 -11.75
C ASP A 143 11.08 1.11 -10.75
N PHE A 144 9.99 1.87 -10.52
CA PHE A 144 8.89 1.42 -9.68
C PHE A 144 8.15 0.23 -10.30
N ILE A 145 7.85 0.27 -11.60
CA ILE A 145 7.20 -0.84 -12.31
C ILE A 145 8.03 -2.11 -12.21
N GLU A 146 9.35 -2.01 -12.42
CA GLU A 146 10.26 -3.14 -12.32
C GLU A 146 10.35 -3.72 -10.90
N ALA A 147 10.21 -2.88 -9.88
CA ALA A 147 10.24 -3.30 -8.48
C ALA A 147 8.94 -4.00 -8.02
N VAL A 148 7.83 -3.77 -8.71
CA VAL A 148 6.53 -4.36 -8.36
C VAL A 148 6.34 -5.69 -9.08
N ASP A 149 6.59 -6.77 -8.36
CA ASP A 149 6.43 -8.14 -8.85
C ASP A 149 5.30 -8.93 -8.17
N ARG A 150 4.69 -8.34 -7.12
CA ARG A 150 3.71 -9.02 -6.26
C ARG A 150 2.65 -8.09 -5.70
N ALA A 151 1.54 -8.69 -5.26
CA ALA A 151 0.47 -8.01 -4.53
C ALA A 151 0.03 -8.83 -3.31
N LEU A 152 -0.48 -8.12 -2.30
CA LEU A 152 -1.06 -8.68 -1.08
C LEU A 152 -2.58 -8.70 -1.22
N VAL A 153 -3.15 -9.89 -1.25
CA VAL A 153 -4.59 -10.09 -1.41
C VAL A 153 -5.11 -10.95 -0.27
N SER A 154 -6.03 -10.41 0.53
CA SER A 154 -6.60 -11.13 1.66
C SER A 154 -8.13 -11.00 1.69
N ASN A 155 -8.76 -11.96 2.35
CA ASN A 155 -10.17 -11.93 2.71
C ASN A 155 -10.41 -12.29 4.18
N THR A 156 -9.35 -12.27 4.99
CA THR A 156 -9.40 -12.67 6.40
C THR A 156 -10.11 -11.66 7.28
N THR A 157 -10.04 -10.38 6.91
CA THR A 157 -10.73 -9.28 7.60
C THR A 157 -11.65 -8.52 6.64
N VAL A 158 -12.55 -7.72 7.19
CA VAL A 158 -13.42 -6.85 6.37
C VAL A 158 -12.58 -5.82 5.60
N THR A 159 -11.59 -5.25 6.25
CA THR A 159 -10.67 -4.27 5.66
C THR A 159 -9.85 -4.91 4.55
N SER A 160 -9.13 -5.98 4.82
CA SER A 160 -8.25 -6.62 3.83
C SER A 160 -8.99 -7.16 2.60
N ALA A 161 -10.27 -7.52 2.75
CA ALA A 161 -11.04 -8.07 1.63
C ALA A 161 -11.48 -7.02 0.59
N VAL A 162 -11.40 -5.72 0.90
CA VAL A 162 -11.72 -4.62 -0.03
C VAL A 162 -10.47 -3.86 -0.47
N HIS A 163 -9.29 -4.35 -0.13
CA HIS A 163 -8.01 -3.73 -0.46
C HIS A 163 -7.05 -4.72 -1.14
N VAL A 164 -6.16 -4.20 -1.94
CA VAL A 164 -4.98 -4.88 -2.46
C VAL A 164 -3.74 -4.04 -2.16
N GLY A 165 -2.77 -4.62 -1.46
CA GLY A 165 -1.51 -3.95 -1.12
C GLY A 165 -0.44 -4.25 -2.17
N ILE A 166 0.30 -3.22 -2.56
CA ILE A 166 1.49 -3.35 -3.41
C ILE A 166 2.71 -3.22 -2.50
N PRO A 167 3.35 -4.34 -2.11
CA PRO A 167 4.45 -4.31 -1.16
C PRO A 167 5.74 -3.86 -1.82
N LEU A 168 6.43 -2.91 -1.18
CA LEU A 168 7.73 -2.41 -1.60
C LEU A 168 8.63 -2.28 -0.39
N THR A 169 9.89 -2.69 -0.52
CA THR A 169 10.88 -2.55 0.54
C THR A 169 11.82 -1.39 0.22
N ILE A 170 11.98 -0.47 1.17
CA ILE A 170 12.77 0.76 1.03
C ILE A 170 13.85 0.79 2.12
N ASN A 171 15.12 1.01 1.74
CA ASN A 171 16.17 1.27 2.70
C ASN A 171 16.14 2.75 3.13
N VAL A 172 15.82 2.97 4.41
CA VAL A 172 15.64 4.32 4.96
C VAL A 172 16.83 4.85 5.73
N SER A 173 17.96 4.16 5.72
CA SER A 173 19.13 4.52 6.54
C SER A 173 19.69 5.91 6.27
N SER A 174 19.58 6.41 5.06
CA SER A 174 20.08 7.74 4.68
C SER A 174 19.22 8.89 5.21
N PHE A 175 17.98 8.64 5.62
CA PHE A 175 17.02 9.66 6.05
C PHE A 175 16.21 9.28 7.30
N ILE A 176 16.64 8.24 8.02
CA ILE A 176 15.95 7.75 9.22
C ILE A 176 15.76 8.85 10.29
N ASP A 177 16.73 9.76 10.43
CA ASP A 177 16.67 10.88 11.38
C ASP A 177 15.70 11.98 10.95
N GLN A 178 15.20 11.92 9.73
CA GLN A 178 14.26 12.89 9.14
C GLN A 178 12.83 12.39 9.16
N MET A 179 12.61 11.14 9.54
CA MET A 179 11.27 10.57 9.68
C MET A 179 10.51 11.29 10.79
N ASN A 180 9.34 11.77 10.46
CA ASN A 180 8.42 12.43 11.38
C ASN A 180 7.07 11.70 11.36
N LEU A 181 6.96 10.68 12.18
CA LEU A 181 5.79 9.80 12.23
C LEU A 181 4.57 10.56 12.78
N ASP A 182 3.44 10.46 12.08
CA ASP A 182 2.19 11.04 12.56
C ASP A 182 1.72 10.29 13.82
N PRO A 183 1.65 10.96 15.00
CA PRO A 183 1.19 10.32 16.22
C PRO A 183 -0.30 9.92 16.22
N ALA A 184 -1.07 10.32 15.21
CA ALA A 184 -2.43 9.87 15.02
C ALA A 184 -2.49 8.44 14.48
N GLU A 185 -1.50 8.04 13.67
CA GLU A 185 -1.44 6.72 13.03
C GLU A 185 -0.48 5.76 13.74
N PHE A 186 0.57 6.28 14.41
CA PHE A 186 1.63 5.50 15.03
C PHE A 186 1.63 5.69 16.55
N CYS A 187 1.68 4.61 17.35
CA CYS A 187 1.80 4.75 18.79
C CYS A 187 3.11 4.20 19.37
N ASN A 188 3.55 3.04 18.93
CA ASN A 188 4.81 2.43 19.34
C ASN A 188 5.55 1.98 18.08
N PHE A 189 6.88 2.08 18.08
CA PHE A 189 7.68 1.59 16.97
C PHE A 189 9.00 0.97 17.47
N LYS A 190 9.55 0.08 16.68
CA LYS A 190 10.82 -0.61 16.95
C LYS A 190 11.46 -1.10 15.65
N TRP A 191 12.78 -1.28 15.65
CA TRP A 191 13.51 -2.00 14.62
C TRP A 191 13.64 -3.46 15.03
N VAL A 192 13.26 -4.39 14.15
CA VAL A 192 13.18 -5.83 14.43
C VAL A 192 13.89 -6.64 13.36
N THR A 193 14.52 -7.72 13.75
CA THR A 193 15.13 -8.67 12.80
C THR A 193 14.07 -9.58 12.16
N ILE A 194 14.40 -10.27 11.08
CA ILE A 194 13.53 -11.25 10.44
C ILE A 194 13.18 -12.38 11.43
N GLU A 195 14.13 -12.85 12.21
CA GLU A 195 13.90 -13.91 13.22
C GLU A 195 12.91 -13.48 14.29
N GLU A 196 12.99 -12.20 14.74
CA GLU A 196 12.04 -11.65 15.71
C GLU A 196 10.64 -11.52 15.09
N LEU A 197 10.54 -11.10 13.80
CA LEU A 197 9.28 -11.04 13.06
C LEU A 197 8.63 -12.43 12.96
N GLN A 198 9.40 -13.42 12.50
CA GLN A 198 8.92 -14.80 12.34
C GLN A 198 8.49 -15.44 13.66
N THR A 199 9.23 -15.17 14.74
CA THR A 199 8.91 -15.68 16.08
C THR A 199 7.60 -15.08 16.62
N ASN A 200 7.29 -13.84 16.27
CA ASN A 200 6.14 -13.10 16.81
C ASN A 200 5.06 -12.82 15.76
N VAL A 201 5.02 -13.58 14.67
CA VAL A 201 4.17 -13.30 13.51
C VAL A 201 2.69 -13.08 13.85
N ASP A 202 2.16 -13.79 14.84
CA ASP A 202 0.76 -13.70 15.25
C ASP A 202 0.38 -12.35 15.91
N GLN A 203 1.36 -11.51 16.26
CA GLN A 203 1.12 -10.17 16.81
C GLN A 203 0.89 -9.11 15.72
N TYR A 204 1.14 -9.47 14.45
CA TYR A 204 1.05 -8.57 13.32
C TYR A 204 -0.30 -8.69 12.61
N GLU A 205 -0.72 -7.60 11.93
CA GLU A 205 -1.90 -7.63 11.08
C GLU A 205 -1.69 -8.56 9.86
N ASP A 206 -2.75 -8.92 9.16
CA ASP A 206 -2.76 -10.02 8.19
C ASP A 206 -1.80 -9.83 6.99
N TRP A 207 -1.66 -8.63 6.45
CA TRP A 207 -0.71 -8.36 5.36
C TRP A 207 0.74 -8.47 5.82
N SER A 208 1.04 -7.92 6.98
CA SER A 208 2.36 -8.11 7.61
C SER A 208 2.65 -9.60 7.85
N GLN A 209 1.68 -10.36 8.37
CA GLN A 209 1.84 -11.81 8.57
C GLN A 209 2.14 -12.54 7.25
N MET A 210 1.44 -12.18 6.15
CA MET A 210 1.68 -12.77 4.84
C MET A 210 3.11 -12.53 4.36
N LEU A 211 3.61 -11.29 4.47
CA LEU A 211 4.97 -10.95 4.09
C LEU A 211 6.01 -11.64 4.97
N ILE A 212 5.85 -11.59 6.31
CA ILE A 212 6.76 -12.23 7.26
C ILE A 212 6.92 -13.73 6.98
N LYS A 213 5.84 -14.40 6.55
CA LYS A 213 5.88 -15.84 6.19
C LYS A 213 6.62 -16.11 4.89
N THR A 214 6.91 -15.10 4.08
CA THR A 214 7.68 -15.24 2.81
C THR A 214 9.13 -14.77 2.94
N MET A 215 9.53 -14.19 4.07
CA MET A 215 10.91 -13.83 4.39
C MET A 215 11.64 -15.07 4.89
#